data_3e78db141c69fe1c95bb238e0e2c9507
#
_entry.id   3e78db141c69fe1c95bb238e0e2c9507
#
_cell.length_a   1.000
_cell.length_b   1.000
_cell.length_c   1.000
_cell.angle_alpha   90.00
_cell.angle_beta   90.00
_cell.angle_gamma   90.00
#
_symmetry.space_group_name_H-M   'P 1'
#
loop_
_entity.id
_entity.type
_entity.pdbx_description
1 polymer ?
#
loop_
_entity_poly.entity_id
_entity_poly.type
_entity_poly.pdbx_seq_one_letter_code
_entity_poly.pdbx_strand_id
1 'polypeptide(L)'
;MRPTHRNVASAVAIGLSSLLLPATVIADAPEPSGSVTLTALGTYDGGGLARAEIVAFDARSARMAVSNDDLNRVDIVDISDPTSPTLVTSVDMSEHGDGVNGVAAHNGVFVAGVERDPSYDEATGVATADPGVAVFFDADGEISDVIGVGVLPDSVGFSPDGRKVVVAGEGEPLCATADLGGGEEEDIALATDPAGTIAVISLNEDGVPHGVADVLGFDAFDTEVLRASGVRIFWPGSDASNDLEPEYVTVSADSSTAYVTLQEANAIAVVNLDTPEITDVWALGTKDFSNLLMDASNRDGEINLENWDVRGIYMPDAVDNYTVNGVTYLVTANEGDSRDYDCYSEEERMADLDYTGSTLSAEILAATADDALLGRLNSTTAMPTSDPIDQLYMWGARSFTIWTTDGEVAYDPGSEFEEYIAEHYPNYFNANADDELPTAEEMIASMADEVDARSDDKGGEPEGLAVGRIGSRYYAFVALERQGGIMVYDITDPTNGQFEAYVNLALDEHAAGGDHSAPGTKDVSPEGVKFVSASDSPTSKPLVLVSNELSGTTTIYEVTGSEIDAELTASSVTLPATGSSPQLLVLASGLLAVGLAGLIARRRAA
;
A
#
# COMPACT_ATOMS: atom_id res chain seq x y z
N MET A 1 47.23 71.91 -0.18
CA MET A 1 47.00 71.67 1.25
C MET A 1 45.66 70.92 1.38
N ARG A 2 45.71 69.67 1.73
CA ARG A 2 44.51 68.85 1.97
C ARG A 2 44.37 68.68 3.49
N PRO A 3 43.16 68.81 4.05
CA PRO A 3 42.92 68.37 5.41
C PRO A 3 42.47 66.91 5.44
N THR A 4 43.05 66.17 6.33
CA THR A 4 42.74 64.76 6.67
C THR A 4 41.54 64.69 7.60
N HIS A 5 40.49 63.96 7.18
CA HIS A 5 39.38 63.58 8.08
C HIS A 5 39.68 62.26 8.76
N ARG A 6 39.72 62.23 10.06
CA ARG A 6 39.69 61.04 10.89
C ARG A 6 38.24 60.58 11.06
N ASN A 7 37.95 59.36 10.57
CA ASN A 7 36.71 58.66 10.90
C ASN A 7 36.88 57.94 12.22
N VAL A 8 36.02 58.29 13.18
CA VAL A 8 35.80 57.53 14.42
C VAL A 8 34.70 56.53 14.13
N ALA A 9 35.04 55.25 14.11
CA ALA A 9 34.07 54.18 14.02
C ALA A 9 33.56 53.84 15.44
N SER A 10 32.29 54.12 15.69
CA SER A 10 31.58 53.62 16.88
C SER A 10 31.10 52.22 16.60
N ALA A 11 31.68 51.26 17.29
CA ALA A 11 31.18 49.88 17.31
C ALA A 11 29.95 49.81 18.23
N VAL A 12 28.79 49.57 17.62
CA VAL A 12 27.58 49.14 18.35
C VAL A 12 27.66 47.64 18.48
N ALA A 13 27.88 47.15 19.69
CA ALA A 13 27.76 45.74 20.02
C ALA A 13 26.25 45.40 20.12
N ILE A 14 25.71 44.75 19.13
CA ILE A 14 24.40 44.07 19.20
C ILE A 14 24.66 42.77 19.94
N GLY A 15 24.18 42.69 21.18
CA GLY A 15 24.15 41.43 21.92
C GLY A 15 23.08 40.52 21.29
N LEU A 16 23.51 39.50 20.55
CA LEU A 16 22.64 38.37 20.27
C LEU A 16 22.41 37.64 21.61
N SER A 17 21.21 37.80 22.15
CA SER A 17 20.66 36.84 23.11
C SER A 17 20.21 35.63 22.29
N SER A 18 21.01 34.58 22.24
CA SER A 18 20.56 33.27 21.82
C SER A 18 19.46 32.82 22.80
N LEU A 19 18.20 32.94 22.38
CA LEU A 19 17.13 32.16 22.96
C LEU A 19 17.48 30.71 22.65
N LEU A 20 17.98 29.98 23.61
CA LEU A 20 17.95 28.54 23.63
C LEU A 20 16.48 28.15 23.73
N LEU A 21 15.85 27.86 22.60
CA LEU A 21 14.63 27.08 22.58
C LEU A 21 14.96 25.75 23.29
N PRO A 22 14.07 25.23 24.14
CA PRO A 22 14.27 23.90 24.67
C PRO A 22 14.34 22.94 23.50
N ALA A 23 15.41 22.15 23.38
CA ALA A 23 15.43 20.99 22.53
C ALA A 23 14.20 20.17 22.91
N THR A 24 13.29 19.98 21.97
CA THR A 24 12.19 19.03 22.12
C THR A 24 12.86 17.70 22.42
N VAL A 25 12.64 17.16 23.60
CA VAL A 25 13.04 15.79 23.92
C VAL A 25 12.06 14.96 23.11
N ILE A 26 12.46 14.51 21.91
CA ILE A 26 11.80 13.40 21.23
C ILE A 26 11.82 12.29 22.29
N ALA A 27 10.65 11.78 22.66
CA ALA A 27 10.59 10.53 23.41
C ALA A 27 11.41 9.52 22.60
N ASP A 28 12.19 8.65 23.28
CA ASP A 28 12.98 7.64 22.54
C ASP A 28 12.07 7.05 21.45
N ALA A 29 12.52 7.11 20.16
CA ALA A 29 11.76 6.56 19.05
C ALA A 29 11.42 5.09 19.33
N PRO A 30 10.33 4.55 18.78
CA PRO A 30 9.98 3.15 18.98
C PRO A 30 11.10 2.25 18.45
N GLU A 31 11.68 1.45 19.31
CA GLU A 31 12.73 0.51 18.93
C GLU A 31 12.10 -0.81 18.49
N PRO A 32 12.54 -1.39 17.35
CA PRO A 32 12.06 -2.69 16.93
C PRO A 32 12.44 -3.77 17.93
N SER A 33 11.60 -4.78 18.09
CA SER A 33 11.92 -5.92 18.96
C SER A 33 13.19 -6.65 18.51
N GLY A 34 13.50 -6.59 17.21
CA GLY A 34 14.64 -7.28 16.59
C GLY A 34 14.47 -8.81 16.57
N SER A 35 13.26 -9.31 16.82
CA SER A 35 12.99 -10.73 16.84
C SER A 35 12.72 -11.31 15.44
N VAL A 36 12.45 -10.43 14.46
CA VAL A 36 12.28 -10.73 13.03
C VAL A 36 13.35 -10.02 12.21
N THR A 37 13.82 -10.67 11.16
CA THR A 37 14.82 -10.15 10.22
C THR A 37 14.46 -10.58 8.81
N LEU A 38 14.54 -9.67 7.85
CA LEU A 38 14.48 -9.96 6.42
C LEU A 38 15.91 -10.08 5.88
N THR A 39 16.20 -11.18 5.20
CA THR A 39 17.50 -11.41 4.57
C THR A 39 17.30 -11.57 3.08
N ALA A 40 17.81 -10.66 2.27
CA ALA A 40 17.74 -10.78 0.82
C ALA A 40 18.53 -12.00 0.34
N LEU A 41 17.87 -12.88 -0.41
CA LEU A 41 18.43 -14.09 -0.99
C LEU A 41 18.92 -13.85 -2.41
N GLY A 42 18.11 -13.21 -3.23
CA GLY A 42 18.38 -12.90 -4.62
C GLY A 42 17.45 -11.78 -5.12
N THR A 43 17.86 -11.13 -6.20
CA THR A 43 17.09 -10.09 -6.88
C THR A 43 16.94 -10.47 -8.35
N TYR A 44 15.74 -10.37 -8.87
CA TYR A 44 15.44 -10.38 -10.29
C TYR A 44 15.52 -8.93 -10.80
N ASP A 45 16.18 -8.72 -11.94
CA ASP A 45 16.27 -7.45 -12.64
C ASP A 45 15.40 -7.55 -13.91
N GLY A 46 14.34 -6.75 -14.01
CA GLY A 46 13.42 -6.68 -15.14
C GLY A 46 14.05 -6.17 -16.44
N GLY A 47 15.34 -5.82 -16.39
CA GLY A 47 16.15 -5.40 -17.54
C GLY A 47 16.13 -3.88 -17.76
N GLY A 48 15.85 -3.10 -16.73
CA GLY A 48 15.88 -1.63 -16.73
C GLY A 48 14.97 -1.04 -15.64
N LEU A 49 15.00 0.27 -15.52
CA LEU A 49 14.16 1.03 -14.59
C LEU A 49 12.67 0.94 -14.96
N ALA A 50 11.79 1.17 -14.01
CA ALA A 50 10.33 1.13 -14.16
C ALA A 50 9.81 -0.19 -14.80
N ARG A 51 10.31 -1.36 -14.34
CA ARG A 51 10.04 -2.66 -14.96
C ARG A 51 9.67 -3.75 -13.98
N ALA A 52 9.29 -3.41 -12.78
CA ALA A 52 8.83 -4.35 -11.76
C ALA A 52 7.92 -3.65 -10.76
N GLU A 53 6.64 -3.76 -10.95
CA GLU A 53 5.61 -3.07 -10.18
C GLU A 53 4.91 -4.06 -9.22
N ILE A 54 4.10 -4.96 -9.73
CA ILE A 54 3.37 -5.94 -8.93
C ILE A 54 3.98 -7.35 -9.06
N VAL A 55 4.06 -8.09 -7.95
CA VAL A 55 4.57 -9.47 -7.92
C VAL A 55 3.54 -10.47 -7.42
N ALA A 56 3.38 -11.57 -8.13
CA ALA A 56 2.62 -12.74 -7.73
C ALA A 56 3.51 -13.99 -7.61
N PHE A 57 3.08 -14.98 -6.82
CA PHE A 57 3.80 -16.23 -6.66
C PHE A 57 2.89 -17.45 -6.77
N ASP A 58 3.31 -18.44 -7.55
CA ASP A 58 2.67 -19.74 -7.64
C ASP A 58 3.52 -20.85 -6.97
N ALA A 59 3.01 -21.36 -5.88
CA ALA A 59 3.68 -22.41 -5.10
C ALA A 59 3.84 -23.74 -5.87
N ARG A 60 2.95 -24.03 -6.81
CA ARG A 60 2.98 -25.30 -7.56
C ARG A 60 4.15 -25.38 -8.54
N SER A 61 4.45 -24.26 -9.19
CA SER A 61 5.55 -24.15 -10.16
C SER A 61 6.83 -23.58 -9.57
N ALA A 62 6.79 -23.02 -8.35
CA ALA A 62 7.83 -22.22 -7.73
C ALA A 62 8.26 -21.05 -8.65
N ARG A 63 7.28 -20.38 -9.25
CA ARG A 63 7.50 -19.22 -10.13
C ARG A 63 6.84 -17.99 -9.57
N MET A 64 7.50 -16.86 -9.73
CA MET A 64 6.88 -15.55 -9.58
C MET A 64 6.54 -14.99 -10.95
N ALA A 65 5.50 -14.17 -10.99
CA ALA A 65 5.15 -13.32 -12.12
C ALA A 65 5.31 -11.88 -11.68
N VAL A 66 5.92 -11.06 -12.51
CA VAL A 66 6.17 -9.64 -12.25
C VAL A 66 5.56 -8.83 -13.37
N SER A 67 4.69 -7.86 -13.07
CA SER A 67 4.20 -6.91 -14.06
C SER A 67 5.33 -5.98 -14.50
N ASN A 68 5.30 -5.61 -15.76
CA ASN A 68 6.28 -4.75 -16.40
C ASN A 68 5.52 -3.86 -17.39
N ASP A 69 5.00 -2.77 -16.85
CA ASP A 69 4.16 -1.85 -17.60
C ASP A 69 4.95 -1.16 -18.73
N ASP A 70 6.17 -0.64 -18.50
CA ASP A 70 7.02 -0.01 -19.53
C ASP A 70 7.15 -0.86 -20.81
N LEU A 71 7.08 -2.19 -20.68
CA LEU A 71 7.16 -3.11 -21.83
C LEU A 71 5.85 -3.85 -22.12
N ASN A 72 4.78 -3.51 -21.45
CA ASN A 72 3.45 -4.12 -21.56
C ASN A 72 3.50 -5.65 -21.60
N ARG A 73 4.07 -6.25 -20.55
CA ARG A 73 4.28 -7.70 -20.43
C ARG A 73 4.29 -8.17 -18.99
N VAL A 74 4.17 -9.48 -18.80
CA VAL A 74 4.45 -10.13 -17.51
C VAL A 74 5.67 -11.02 -17.64
N ASP A 75 6.64 -10.84 -16.76
CA ASP A 75 7.85 -11.67 -16.70
C ASP A 75 7.62 -12.85 -15.74
N ILE A 76 7.72 -14.09 -16.24
CA ILE A 76 7.66 -15.32 -15.43
C ILE A 76 9.07 -15.73 -15.05
N VAL A 77 9.33 -15.79 -13.75
CA VAL A 77 10.66 -16.00 -13.18
C VAL A 77 10.68 -17.27 -12.31
N ASP A 78 11.60 -18.17 -12.58
CA ASP A 78 11.84 -19.37 -11.75
C ASP A 78 12.61 -18.98 -10.49
N ILE A 79 12.02 -19.25 -9.33
CA ILE A 79 12.60 -19.02 -8.02
C ILE A 79 12.71 -20.33 -7.20
N SER A 80 12.77 -21.48 -7.87
CA SER A 80 13.06 -22.76 -7.21
C SER A 80 14.38 -22.73 -6.45
N ASP A 81 15.33 -21.91 -6.90
CA ASP A 81 16.50 -21.44 -6.14
C ASP A 81 16.37 -19.90 -5.98
N PRO A 82 15.82 -19.41 -4.86
CA PRO A 82 15.58 -17.97 -4.69
C PRO A 82 16.88 -17.15 -4.55
N THR A 83 18.04 -17.79 -4.44
CA THR A 83 19.33 -17.09 -4.46
C THR A 83 19.81 -16.78 -5.89
N SER A 84 19.12 -17.29 -6.89
CA SER A 84 19.44 -17.10 -8.31
C SER A 84 18.18 -17.12 -9.16
N PRO A 85 17.27 -16.13 -9.01
CA PRO A 85 16.05 -16.04 -9.80
C PRO A 85 16.40 -15.95 -11.30
N THR A 86 15.65 -16.65 -12.15
CA THR A 86 15.94 -16.71 -13.59
C THR A 86 14.68 -16.55 -14.42
N LEU A 87 14.70 -15.61 -15.38
CA LEU A 87 13.61 -15.42 -16.33
C LEU A 87 13.35 -16.72 -17.11
N VAL A 88 12.12 -17.17 -17.10
CA VAL A 88 11.64 -18.32 -17.88
C VAL A 88 11.13 -17.85 -19.23
N THR A 89 10.19 -16.91 -19.21
CA THR A 89 9.59 -16.29 -20.39
C THR A 89 8.98 -14.96 -20.02
N SER A 90 8.73 -14.14 -21.03
CA SER A 90 7.90 -12.93 -20.92
C SER A 90 6.62 -13.13 -21.71
N VAL A 91 5.47 -12.83 -21.12
CA VAL A 91 4.16 -12.89 -21.78
C VAL A 91 3.85 -11.49 -22.29
N ASP A 92 3.87 -11.33 -23.61
CA ASP A 92 3.55 -10.07 -24.28
C ASP A 92 2.04 -9.83 -24.25
N MET A 93 1.59 -8.70 -23.70
CA MET A 93 0.20 -8.32 -23.57
C MET A 93 -0.29 -7.35 -24.65
N SER A 94 0.58 -6.90 -25.56
CA SER A 94 0.29 -5.88 -26.57
C SER A 94 -0.83 -6.25 -27.59
N GLU A 95 -1.18 -7.54 -27.71
CA GLU A 95 -2.37 -7.96 -28.48
C GLU A 95 -3.68 -7.79 -27.68
N HIS A 96 -3.60 -7.50 -26.37
CA HIS A 96 -4.75 -7.50 -25.46
C HIS A 96 -5.06 -6.11 -24.89
N GLY A 97 -4.04 -5.25 -24.75
CA GLY A 97 -4.15 -3.88 -24.27
C GLY A 97 -2.82 -3.15 -24.32
N ASP A 98 -2.71 -2.07 -23.59
CA ASP A 98 -1.65 -1.08 -23.71
C ASP A 98 -0.79 -0.93 -22.44
N GLY A 99 -1.27 -1.41 -21.27
CA GLY A 99 -0.57 -1.47 -19.98
C GLY A 99 -0.97 -2.69 -19.14
N VAL A 100 -0.08 -3.14 -18.24
CA VAL A 100 -0.28 -4.28 -17.32
C VAL A 100 -0.12 -3.79 -15.88
N ASN A 101 -1.21 -3.51 -15.19
CA ASN A 101 -1.17 -2.90 -13.86
C ASN A 101 -1.07 -3.95 -12.74
N GLY A 102 -1.78 -5.06 -12.83
CA GLY A 102 -1.79 -6.06 -11.78
C GLY A 102 -1.60 -7.50 -12.24
N VAL A 103 -1.04 -8.34 -11.36
CA VAL A 103 -0.86 -9.79 -11.61
C VAL A 103 -1.16 -10.61 -10.37
N ALA A 104 -1.83 -11.76 -10.56
CA ALA A 104 -2.06 -12.73 -9.49
C ALA A 104 -1.79 -14.17 -9.95
N ALA A 105 -1.56 -15.05 -8.98
CA ALA A 105 -1.27 -16.46 -9.28
C ALA A 105 -1.95 -17.40 -8.28
N HIS A 106 -2.49 -18.52 -8.78
CA HIS A 106 -3.05 -19.57 -7.94
C HIS A 106 -2.95 -20.93 -8.62
N ASN A 107 -2.26 -21.88 -7.98
CA ASN A 107 -2.22 -23.31 -8.35
C ASN A 107 -1.84 -23.59 -9.83
N GLY A 108 -0.90 -22.82 -10.39
CA GLY A 108 -0.36 -22.97 -11.74
C GLY A 108 -1.13 -22.16 -12.81
N VAL A 109 -2.07 -21.33 -12.38
CA VAL A 109 -2.77 -20.35 -13.22
C VAL A 109 -2.35 -18.96 -12.80
N PHE A 110 -2.04 -18.13 -13.78
CA PHE A 110 -1.74 -16.71 -13.60
C PHE A 110 -2.83 -15.89 -14.30
N VAL A 111 -3.06 -14.69 -13.79
CA VAL A 111 -3.94 -13.71 -14.41
C VAL A 111 -3.31 -12.34 -14.32
N ALA A 112 -3.42 -11.56 -15.39
CA ALA A 112 -3.01 -10.16 -15.42
C ALA A 112 -4.20 -9.25 -15.73
N GLY A 113 -4.30 -8.10 -15.05
CA GLY A 113 -5.13 -6.97 -15.44
C GLY A 113 -4.40 -6.22 -16.56
N VAL A 114 -5.07 -6.00 -17.67
CA VAL A 114 -4.50 -5.32 -18.83
C VAL A 114 -5.43 -4.21 -19.26
N GLU A 115 -4.98 -2.99 -19.16
CA GLU A 115 -5.73 -1.82 -19.56
C GLU A 115 -5.70 -1.59 -21.06
N ARG A 116 -6.53 -0.68 -21.52
CA ARG A 116 -6.55 -0.23 -22.92
C ARG A 116 -6.55 1.29 -22.97
N ASP A 117 -5.66 1.80 -23.78
CA ASP A 117 -5.60 3.23 -24.05
C ASP A 117 -6.96 3.76 -24.51
N PRO A 118 -7.37 4.94 -24.05
CA PRO A 118 -8.61 5.56 -24.52
C PRO A 118 -8.53 5.87 -26.03
N SER A 119 -9.62 5.63 -26.74
CA SER A 119 -9.74 6.03 -28.14
C SER A 119 -10.24 7.46 -28.26
N TYR A 120 -9.65 8.25 -29.16
CA TYR A 120 -10.00 9.65 -29.39
C TYR A 120 -10.68 9.83 -30.75
N ASP A 121 -11.81 10.57 -30.77
CA ASP A 121 -12.41 11.04 -32.01
C ASP A 121 -11.69 12.33 -32.47
N GLU A 122 -10.84 12.23 -33.48
CA GLU A 122 -10.05 13.36 -34.03
C GLU A 122 -10.91 14.56 -34.48
N ALA A 123 -12.20 14.36 -34.78
CA ALA A 123 -13.07 15.43 -35.26
C ALA A 123 -13.74 16.19 -34.10
N THR A 124 -13.95 15.56 -32.96
CA THR A 124 -14.68 16.11 -31.81
C THR A 124 -13.77 16.34 -30.60
N GLY A 125 -12.60 15.69 -30.55
CA GLY A 125 -11.72 15.66 -29.38
C GLY A 125 -12.28 14.86 -28.21
N VAL A 126 -13.32 14.06 -28.43
CA VAL A 126 -13.93 13.26 -27.35
C VAL A 126 -13.15 11.98 -27.15
N ALA A 127 -12.66 11.79 -25.93
CA ALA A 127 -12.10 10.52 -25.49
C ALA A 127 -13.20 9.49 -25.17
N THR A 128 -12.95 8.24 -25.46
CA THR A 128 -13.80 7.11 -25.08
C THR A 128 -12.95 6.10 -24.37
N ALA A 129 -13.27 5.80 -23.10
CA ALA A 129 -12.61 4.76 -22.34
C ALA A 129 -12.98 3.38 -22.89
N ASP A 130 -11.98 2.59 -23.22
CA ASP A 130 -12.18 1.22 -23.70
C ASP A 130 -11.98 0.25 -22.52
N PRO A 131 -12.92 -0.68 -22.26
CA PRO A 131 -12.79 -1.65 -21.17
C PRO A 131 -11.56 -2.54 -21.35
N GLY A 132 -10.81 -2.73 -20.29
CA GLY A 132 -9.67 -3.63 -20.20
C GLY A 132 -10.06 -5.10 -20.13
N VAL A 133 -9.07 -5.95 -19.93
CA VAL A 133 -9.24 -7.40 -19.91
C VAL A 133 -8.44 -8.06 -18.79
N ALA A 134 -8.93 -9.21 -18.30
CA ALA A 134 -8.15 -10.15 -17.50
C ALA A 134 -7.61 -11.23 -18.44
N VAL A 135 -6.28 -11.34 -18.54
CA VAL A 135 -5.57 -12.31 -19.39
C VAL A 135 -5.09 -13.46 -18.54
N PHE A 136 -5.57 -14.68 -18.83
CA PHE A 136 -5.19 -15.90 -18.11
C PHE A 136 -4.11 -16.65 -18.87
N PHE A 137 -3.06 -17.10 -18.17
CA PHE A 137 -1.95 -17.85 -18.74
C PHE A 137 -1.39 -18.87 -17.74
N ASP A 138 -0.58 -19.79 -18.23
CA ASP A 138 0.07 -20.79 -17.38
C ASP A 138 1.52 -20.39 -17.01
N ALA A 139 2.17 -21.23 -16.19
CA ALA A 139 3.54 -21.01 -15.75
C ALA A 139 4.61 -21.07 -16.88
N ASP A 140 4.26 -21.51 -18.06
CA ASP A 140 5.12 -21.50 -19.25
C ASP A 140 4.81 -20.30 -20.18
N GLY A 141 3.83 -19.45 -19.79
CA GLY A 141 3.42 -18.23 -20.48
C GLY A 141 2.42 -18.45 -21.62
N GLU A 142 1.82 -19.64 -21.71
CA GLU A 142 0.80 -19.91 -22.72
C GLU A 142 -0.55 -19.32 -22.30
N ILE A 143 -1.04 -18.33 -23.05
CA ILE A 143 -2.33 -17.68 -22.79
C ILE A 143 -3.46 -18.67 -23.08
N SER A 144 -4.36 -18.83 -22.10
CA SER A 144 -5.51 -19.74 -22.21
C SER A 144 -6.83 -19.03 -22.48
N ASP A 145 -7.07 -17.89 -21.84
CA ASP A 145 -8.33 -17.16 -21.91
C ASP A 145 -8.11 -15.65 -21.75
N VAL A 146 -9.04 -14.85 -22.32
CA VAL A 146 -9.08 -13.39 -22.20
C VAL A 146 -10.52 -12.98 -21.89
N ILE A 147 -10.75 -12.36 -20.75
CA ILE A 147 -12.08 -12.00 -20.25
C ILE A 147 -12.17 -10.49 -20.13
N GLY A 148 -13.20 -9.88 -20.76
CA GLY A 148 -13.47 -8.45 -20.61
C GLY A 148 -13.89 -8.10 -19.18
N VAL A 149 -13.32 -7.03 -18.64
CA VAL A 149 -13.57 -6.48 -17.30
C VAL A 149 -13.94 -4.99 -17.39
N GLY A 150 -13.75 -4.20 -16.34
CA GLY A 150 -13.98 -2.75 -16.34
C GLY A 150 -12.94 -1.96 -17.12
N VAL A 151 -13.06 -0.64 -17.06
CA VAL A 151 -12.06 0.31 -17.56
C VAL A 151 -10.93 0.38 -16.53
N LEU A 152 -9.69 0.50 -17.00
CA LEU A 152 -8.49 0.60 -16.17
C LEU A 152 -8.47 -0.49 -15.07
N PRO A 153 -8.30 -1.78 -15.45
CA PRO A 153 -8.17 -2.85 -14.46
C PRO A 153 -6.82 -2.70 -13.76
N ASP A 154 -6.84 -2.31 -12.52
CA ASP A 154 -5.66 -2.14 -11.68
C ASP A 154 -5.30 -3.46 -10.98
N SER A 155 -5.90 -3.77 -9.86
CA SER A 155 -5.57 -4.96 -9.08
C SER A 155 -6.39 -6.18 -9.47
N VAL A 156 -5.74 -7.36 -9.40
CA VAL A 156 -6.38 -8.66 -9.61
C VAL A 156 -6.08 -9.59 -8.42
N GLY A 157 -7.09 -10.31 -7.94
CA GLY A 157 -6.96 -11.22 -6.80
C GLY A 157 -7.70 -12.54 -6.97
N PHE A 158 -7.05 -13.68 -6.66
CA PHE A 158 -7.74 -14.96 -6.56
C PHE A 158 -8.43 -15.12 -5.21
N SER A 159 -9.61 -15.73 -5.20
CA SER A 159 -10.16 -16.29 -3.96
C SER A 159 -9.25 -17.42 -3.44
N PRO A 160 -9.10 -17.60 -2.11
CA PRO A 160 -8.25 -18.65 -1.54
C PRO A 160 -8.58 -20.07 -1.99
N ASP A 161 -9.82 -20.35 -2.38
CA ASP A 161 -10.25 -21.65 -2.93
C ASP A 161 -9.97 -21.80 -4.44
N GLY A 162 -9.46 -20.74 -5.10
CA GLY A 162 -9.13 -20.71 -6.52
C GLY A 162 -10.35 -20.82 -7.45
N ARG A 163 -11.54 -20.42 -6.98
CA ARG A 163 -12.79 -20.52 -7.75
C ARG A 163 -13.22 -19.19 -8.36
N LYS A 164 -12.62 -18.10 -7.94
CA LYS A 164 -12.93 -16.78 -8.43
C LYS A 164 -11.67 -15.95 -8.62
N VAL A 165 -11.72 -15.04 -9.55
CA VAL A 165 -10.83 -13.88 -9.68
C VAL A 165 -11.69 -12.65 -9.51
N VAL A 166 -11.23 -11.70 -8.73
CA VAL A 166 -11.80 -10.38 -8.56
C VAL A 166 -10.84 -9.38 -9.20
N VAL A 167 -11.37 -8.44 -9.95
CA VAL A 167 -10.60 -7.40 -10.63
C VAL A 167 -11.19 -6.05 -10.23
N ALA A 168 -10.39 -5.19 -9.69
CA ALA A 168 -10.71 -3.78 -9.50
C ALA A 168 -10.51 -3.06 -10.83
N GLY A 169 -11.40 -2.16 -11.17
CA GLY A 169 -11.31 -1.35 -12.38
C GLY A 169 -11.71 0.06 -12.02
N GLU A 170 -10.72 0.91 -11.96
CA GLU A 170 -10.83 2.28 -11.44
C GLU A 170 -11.82 3.11 -12.24
N GLY A 171 -11.64 3.12 -13.57
CA GLY A 171 -12.45 3.98 -14.41
C GLY A 171 -12.12 5.46 -14.24
N GLU A 172 -10.86 5.80 -14.10
CA GLU A 172 -10.40 7.18 -13.95
C GLU A 172 -10.94 8.15 -15.01
N PRO A 173 -11.13 9.43 -14.63
CA PRO A 173 -11.54 10.48 -15.56
C PRO A 173 -10.50 10.72 -16.66
N LEU A 174 -10.96 10.78 -17.91
CA LEU A 174 -10.10 11.06 -19.05
C LEU A 174 -10.18 12.54 -19.42
N CYS A 175 -9.06 13.24 -19.34
CA CYS A 175 -8.92 14.62 -19.77
C CYS A 175 -8.72 14.70 -21.29
N ALA A 176 -9.55 15.47 -21.98
CA ALA A 176 -9.36 15.72 -23.41
C ALA A 176 -8.33 16.81 -23.62
N THR A 177 -7.23 16.51 -24.26
CA THR A 177 -6.33 17.51 -24.84
C THR A 177 -6.82 17.85 -26.24
N ALA A 178 -7.31 19.09 -26.49
CA ALA A 178 -7.55 19.57 -27.84
C ALA A 178 -6.46 20.57 -28.21
N ASP A 179 -5.72 20.29 -29.28
CA ASP A 179 -4.90 21.31 -29.97
C ASP A 179 -5.82 22.36 -30.61
N LEU A 180 -6.08 23.44 -29.87
CA LEU A 180 -6.85 24.59 -30.36
C LEU A 180 -6.06 25.49 -31.32
N GLY A 181 -4.88 25.02 -31.80
CA GLY A 181 -4.10 25.68 -32.84
C GLY A 181 -3.25 26.87 -32.35
N GLY A 182 -2.99 26.93 -31.04
CA GLY A 182 -2.14 27.96 -30.40
C GLY A 182 -0.72 27.52 -30.11
N GLY A 183 -0.43 26.25 -30.18
CA GLY A 183 0.90 25.68 -29.88
C GLY A 183 1.22 25.61 -28.38
N GLU A 184 0.27 25.87 -27.52
CA GLU A 184 0.25 25.46 -26.11
C GLU A 184 -0.96 24.53 -25.94
N GLU A 185 -0.78 23.37 -25.36
CA GLU A 185 -1.85 22.49 -24.95
C GLU A 185 -2.63 23.24 -23.87
N GLU A 186 -3.85 23.69 -24.20
CA GLU A 186 -4.77 24.26 -23.19
C GLU A 186 -5.63 23.09 -22.69
N ASP A 187 -5.60 22.84 -21.41
CA ASP A 187 -6.46 21.90 -20.71
C ASP A 187 -7.92 22.17 -21.06
N ILE A 188 -8.58 21.18 -21.62
CA ILE A 188 -9.99 21.27 -21.91
C ILE A 188 -10.74 20.37 -20.94
N ALA A 189 -11.89 20.89 -20.56
CA ALA A 189 -12.83 20.21 -19.69
C ALA A 189 -12.88 18.69 -19.93
N LEU A 190 -13.02 17.94 -18.84
CA LEU A 190 -13.31 16.51 -18.76
C LEU A 190 -14.02 15.99 -20.03
N ALA A 191 -13.37 15.07 -20.73
CA ALA A 191 -13.93 14.50 -21.94
C ALA A 191 -14.91 13.36 -21.64
N THR A 192 -14.55 12.49 -20.68
CA THR A 192 -15.37 11.38 -20.21
C THR A 192 -14.92 10.97 -18.80
N ASP A 193 -15.86 10.42 -18.06
CA ASP A 193 -15.70 9.94 -16.70
C ASP A 193 -16.33 8.55 -16.66
N PRO A 194 -15.53 7.47 -16.87
CA PRO A 194 -16.03 6.09 -16.88
C PRO A 194 -16.53 5.68 -15.50
N ALA A 195 -17.30 4.62 -15.44
CA ALA A 195 -17.74 4.07 -14.18
C ALA A 195 -16.66 3.19 -13.56
N GLY A 196 -16.38 3.38 -12.28
CA GLY A 196 -15.60 2.44 -11.49
C GLY A 196 -16.34 1.11 -11.34
N THR A 197 -15.63 0.00 -11.42
CA THR A 197 -16.23 -1.34 -11.44
C THR A 197 -15.44 -2.38 -10.68
N ILE A 198 -16.13 -3.41 -10.18
CA ILE A 198 -15.50 -4.61 -9.62
C ILE A 198 -15.97 -5.81 -10.43
N ALA A 199 -15.07 -6.47 -11.14
CA ALA A 199 -15.40 -7.64 -11.94
C ALA A 199 -15.13 -8.93 -11.18
N VAL A 200 -16.08 -9.86 -11.19
CA VAL A 200 -15.96 -11.20 -10.59
C VAL A 200 -15.99 -12.25 -11.67
N ILE A 201 -14.88 -12.97 -11.85
CA ILE A 201 -14.73 -14.05 -12.82
C ILE A 201 -14.83 -15.38 -12.12
N SER A 202 -15.79 -16.22 -12.50
CA SER A 202 -15.94 -17.58 -11.96
C SER A 202 -15.02 -18.57 -12.66
N LEU A 203 -14.35 -19.44 -11.89
CA LEU A 203 -13.43 -20.46 -12.39
C LEU A 203 -13.94 -21.87 -12.09
N ASN A 204 -13.63 -22.83 -12.96
CA ASN A 204 -13.85 -24.24 -12.71
C ASN A 204 -12.77 -24.85 -11.78
N GLU A 205 -12.79 -26.19 -11.56
CA GLU A 205 -11.84 -26.87 -10.69
C GLU A 205 -10.39 -26.86 -11.21
N ASP A 206 -10.21 -26.64 -12.49
CA ASP A 206 -8.91 -26.58 -13.15
C ASP A 206 -8.38 -25.14 -13.27
N GLY A 207 -9.08 -24.15 -12.67
CA GLY A 207 -8.73 -22.73 -12.74
C GLY A 207 -9.07 -22.04 -14.08
N VAL A 208 -9.85 -22.70 -14.93
CA VAL A 208 -10.24 -22.15 -16.23
C VAL A 208 -11.49 -21.26 -16.06
N PRO A 209 -11.50 -20.05 -16.64
CA PRO A 209 -12.68 -19.17 -16.62
C PRO A 209 -13.94 -19.83 -17.16
N HIS A 210 -15.05 -19.54 -16.52
CA HIS A 210 -16.36 -20.09 -16.90
C HIS A 210 -17.37 -18.97 -17.18
N GLY A 211 -17.59 -18.68 -18.45
CA GLY A 211 -18.54 -17.67 -18.89
C GLY A 211 -17.88 -16.29 -19.11
N VAL A 212 -18.59 -15.25 -18.72
CA VAL A 212 -18.14 -13.85 -18.73
C VAL A 212 -18.01 -13.37 -17.29
N ALA A 213 -17.30 -12.26 -17.07
CA ALA A 213 -17.25 -11.62 -15.76
C ALA A 213 -18.63 -11.06 -15.38
N ASP A 214 -18.95 -11.14 -14.09
CA ASP A 214 -20.00 -10.32 -13.49
C ASP A 214 -19.37 -8.96 -13.15
N VAL A 215 -19.57 -7.95 -14.00
CA VAL A 215 -19.06 -6.59 -13.81
C VAL A 215 -20.05 -5.79 -12.96
N LEU A 216 -19.64 -5.42 -11.76
CA LEU A 216 -20.44 -4.75 -10.74
C LEU A 216 -20.10 -3.26 -10.73
N GLY A 217 -21.11 -2.40 -10.71
CA GLY A 217 -20.95 -0.95 -10.57
C GLY A 217 -21.65 -0.43 -9.31
N PHE A 218 -21.51 0.86 -9.07
CA PHE A 218 -22.04 1.52 -7.88
C PHE A 218 -23.38 2.24 -8.10
N ASP A 219 -24.05 2.05 -9.23
CA ASP A 219 -25.34 2.69 -9.56
C ASP A 219 -26.46 2.45 -8.52
N ALA A 220 -26.36 1.39 -7.74
CA ALA A 220 -27.36 1.06 -6.71
C ALA A 220 -27.22 1.91 -5.44
N PHE A 221 -26.12 2.62 -5.26
CA PHE A 221 -25.86 3.41 -4.07
C PHE A 221 -26.35 4.84 -4.23
N ASP A 222 -26.94 5.39 -3.16
CA ASP A 222 -27.37 6.79 -3.11
C ASP A 222 -26.17 7.67 -2.77
N THR A 223 -25.73 8.47 -3.72
CA THR A 223 -24.58 9.38 -3.62
C THR A 223 -24.65 10.28 -2.38
N GLU A 224 -25.83 10.85 -2.07
CA GLU A 224 -25.98 11.75 -0.92
C GLU A 224 -25.90 10.99 0.42
N VAL A 225 -26.32 9.71 0.44
CA VAL A 225 -26.18 8.86 1.62
C VAL A 225 -24.70 8.53 1.85
N LEU A 226 -23.96 8.19 0.80
CA LEU A 226 -22.52 7.92 0.89
C LEU A 226 -21.74 9.17 1.31
N ARG A 227 -21.99 10.33 0.70
CA ARG A 227 -21.39 11.62 1.11
C ARG A 227 -21.66 11.91 2.60
N ALA A 228 -22.90 11.70 3.05
CA ALA A 228 -23.26 11.93 4.43
C ALA A 228 -22.60 10.96 5.42
N SER A 229 -22.16 9.78 4.98
CA SER A 229 -21.38 8.82 5.77
C SER A 229 -19.88 9.14 5.79
N GLY A 230 -19.41 10.06 4.94
CA GLY A 230 -18.00 10.46 4.85
C GLY A 230 -17.22 9.89 3.68
N VAL A 231 -17.87 9.13 2.79
CA VAL A 231 -17.27 8.70 1.52
C VAL A 231 -17.05 9.92 0.65
N ARG A 232 -15.84 10.10 0.13
CA ARG A 232 -15.47 11.24 -0.70
C ARG A 232 -16.01 11.01 -2.12
N ILE A 233 -17.01 11.79 -2.50
CA ILE A 233 -17.62 11.82 -3.83
C ILE A 233 -17.76 13.28 -4.20
N PHE A 234 -16.88 13.83 -5.03
CA PHE A 234 -16.76 15.27 -5.19
C PHE A 234 -16.38 15.73 -6.59
N TRP A 235 -16.01 14.86 -7.49
CA TRP A 235 -15.71 15.23 -8.87
C TRP A 235 -16.86 16.06 -9.46
N PRO A 236 -16.61 17.14 -10.20
CA PRO A 236 -17.67 18.02 -10.68
C PRO A 236 -18.69 17.32 -11.58
N GLY A 237 -19.87 17.08 -11.05
CA GLY A 237 -20.99 16.48 -11.79
C GLY A 237 -21.06 14.96 -11.73
N SER A 238 -20.16 14.31 -10.98
CA SER A 238 -20.17 12.85 -10.75
C SER A 238 -21.21 12.42 -9.71
N ASP A 239 -21.44 11.13 -9.69
CA ASP A 239 -22.19 10.41 -8.65
C ASP A 239 -21.39 9.17 -8.20
N ALA A 240 -21.98 8.34 -7.38
CA ALA A 240 -21.29 7.14 -6.87
C ALA A 240 -20.83 6.16 -7.95
N SER A 241 -21.42 6.22 -9.15
CA SER A 241 -21.06 5.30 -10.22
C SER A 241 -19.77 5.66 -10.93
N ASN A 242 -19.42 6.96 -10.96
CA ASN A 242 -18.24 7.47 -11.64
C ASN A 242 -17.11 7.83 -10.68
N ASP A 243 -17.45 8.27 -9.46
CA ASP A 243 -16.52 8.85 -8.50
C ASP A 243 -16.00 7.85 -7.45
N LEU A 244 -16.41 6.59 -7.57
CA LEU A 244 -15.87 5.49 -6.77
C LEU A 244 -14.95 4.66 -7.65
N GLU A 245 -13.66 4.81 -7.47
CA GLU A 245 -12.57 4.24 -8.24
C GLU A 245 -11.96 3.07 -7.45
N PRO A 246 -12.27 1.80 -7.83
CA PRO A 246 -11.73 0.61 -7.16
C PRO A 246 -10.29 0.35 -7.54
N GLU A 247 -9.40 0.16 -6.56
CA GLU A 247 -7.99 -0.11 -6.74
C GLU A 247 -7.57 -1.50 -6.28
N TYR A 248 -7.32 -1.71 -5.01
CA TYR A 248 -6.72 -2.93 -4.52
C TYR A 248 -7.75 -3.93 -3.97
N VAL A 249 -7.49 -5.23 -4.18
CA VAL A 249 -8.42 -6.33 -3.85
C VAL A 249 -7.82 -7.29 -2.85
N THR A 250 -8.56 -7.60 -1.78
CA THR A 250 -8.30 -8.77 -0.93
C THR A 250 -9.54 -9.63 -0.75
N VAL A 251 -9.37 -10.95 -0.63
CA VAL A 251 -10.49 -11.89 -0.47
C VAL A 251 -10.40 -12.63 0.86
N SER A 252 -11.53 -12.69 1.57
CA SER A 252 -11.64 -13.38 2.86
C SER A 252 -11.19 -14.85 2.79
N ALA A 253 -10.65 -15.35 3.91
CA ALA A 253 -10.11 -16.71 3.99
C ALA A 253 -11.12 -17.83 3.66
N ASP A 254 -12.42 -17.57 3.77
CA ASP A 254 -13.50 -18.49 3.40
C ASP A 254 -13.99 -18.32 1.95
N SER A 255 -13.36 -17.42 1.18
CA SER A 255 -13.65 -17.14 -0.23
C SER A 255 -15.05 -16.57 -0.50
N SER A 256 -15.74 -16.07 0.52
CA SER A 256 -17.12 -15.59 0.41
C SER A 256 -17.25 -14.08 0.17
N THR A 257 -16.25 -13.30 0.57
CA THR A 257 -16.29 -11.83 0.55
C THR A 257 -14.99 -11.27 0.00
N ALA A 258 -15.07 -10.29 -0.90
CA ALA A 258 -13.93 -9.44 -1.24
C ALA A 258 -14.09 -8.06 -0.60
N TYR A 259 -12.95 -7.46 -0.29
CA TYR A 259 -12.83 -6.08 0.17
C TYR A 259 -11.95 -5.35 -0.84
N VAL A 260 -12.38 -4.19 -1.26
CA VAL A 260 -11.73 -3.42 -2.32
C VAL A 260 -11.53 -1.99 -1.83
N THR A 261 -10.32 -1.47 -1.91
CA THR A 261 -10.03 -0.06 -1.65
C THR A 261 -10.66 0.82 -2.71
N LEU A 262 -11.10 2.00 -2.29
CA LEU A 262 -11.55 3.11 -3.10
C LEU A 262 -10.73 4.29 -2.61
N GLN A 263 -9.52 4.44 -3.12
CA GLN A 263 -8.47 5.26 -2.49
C GLN A 263 -8.89 6.72 -2.39
N GLU A 264 -9.16 7.40 -3.49
CA GLU A 264 -9.53 8.82 -3.49
C GLU A 264 -10.90 9.06 -2.83
N ALA A 265 -11.76 8.04 -2.87
CA ALA A 265 -13.02 8.08 -2.13
C ALA A 265 -12.84 7.83 -0.62
N ASN A 266 -11.63 7.45 -0.18
CA ASN A 266 -11.27 7.13 1.20
C ASN A 266 -12.27 6.15 1.83
N ALA A 267 -12.50 5.03 1.15
CA ALA A 267 -13.53 4.07 1.50
C ALA A 267 -13.12 2.61 1.18
N ILE A 268 -13.90 1.66 1.67
CA ILE A 268 -13.80 0.25 1.30
C ILE A 268 -15.14 -0.22 0.75
N ALA A 269 -15.12 -0.89 -0.41
CA ALA A 269 -16.25 -1.62 -0.95
C ALA A 269 -16.25 -3.07 -0.49
N VAL A 270 -17.42 -3.61 -0.14
CA VAL A 270 -17.62 -4.99 0.31
C VAL A 270 -18.41 -5.76 -0.73
N VAL A 271 -17.83 -6.84 -1.25
CA VAL A 271 -18.42 -7.63 -2.32
C VAL A 271 -18.76 -9.04 -1.85
N ASN A 272 -20.02 -9.43 -2.01
CA ASN A 272 -20.45 -10.82 -1.82
C ASN A 272 -20.05 -11.64 -3.05
N LEU A 273 -19.19 -12.64 -2.88
CA LEU A 273 -18.70 -13.47 -3.97
C LEU A 273 -19.61 -14.69 -4.28
N ASP A 274 -20.44 -15.14 -3.34
CA ASP A 274 -21.39 -16.25 -3.58
C ASP A 274 -22.51 -15.85 -4.54
N THR A 275 -22.95 -14.59 -4.40
CA THR A 275 -23.88 -13.92 -5.31
C THR A 275 -23.28 -12.58 -5.67
N PRO A 276 -22.51 -12.46 -6.77
CA PRO A 276 -21.73 -11.27 -7.06
C PRO A 276 -22.55 -9.97 -6.95
N GLU A 277 -22.28 -9.20 -5.90
CA GLU A 277 -22.99 -7.95 -5.56
C GLU A 277 -22.12 -7.10 -4.62
N ILE A 278 -22.00 -5.82 -4.88
CA ILE A 278 -21.43 -4.86 -3.91
C ILE A 278 -22.50 -4.63 -2.83
N THR A 279 -22.22 -5.07 -1.61
CA THR A 279 -23.21 -5.08 -0.53
C THR A 279 -23.10 -3.88 0.39
N ASP A 280 -21.93 -3.25 0.48
CA ASP A 280 -21.68 -2.09 1.32
C ASP A 280 -20.51 -1.26 0.78
N VAL A 281 -20.51 0.04 1.13
CA VAL A 281 -19.39 0.96 0.96
C VAL A 281 -19.31 1.79 2.23
N TRP A 282 -18.17 1.72 2.93
CA TRP A 282 -18.00 2.45 4.19
C TRP A 282 -16.74 3.31 4.18
N ALA A 283 -16.87 4.54 4.71
CA ALA A 283 -15.80 5.52 4.78
C ALA A 283 -14.79 5.17 5.87
N LEU A 284 -13.51 5.46 5.61
CA LEU A 284 -12.42 5.25 6.55
C LEU A 284 -12.28 6.38 7.59
N GLY A 285 -12.82 7.57 7.29
CA GLY A 285 -12.67 8.73 8.17
C GLY A 285 -11.27 9.34 8.10
N THR A 286 -10.76 9.86 9.22
CA THR A 286 -9.50 10.60 9.25
C THR A 286 -8.70 10.35 10.52
N LYS A 287 -7.37 10.40 10.42
CA LYS A 287 -6.42 10.30 11.55
C LYS A 287 -6.15 11.67 12.16
N ASP A 288 -6.15 11.75 13.48
CA ASP A 288 -5.98 12.99 14.26
C ASP A 288 -4.52 13.23 14.65
N PHE A 289 -3.86 14.20 14.05
CA PHE A 289 -2.47 14.55 14.34
C PHE A 289 -2.31 15.56 15.48
N SER A 290 -3.38 15.98 16.14
CA SER A 290 -3.28 16.93 17.27
C SER A 290 -2.48 16.41 18.47
N ASN A 291 -2.28 15.10 18.55
CA ASN A 291 -1.48 14.43 19.59
C ASN A 291 -0.44 13.44 19.01
N LEU A 292 -0.28 13.44 17.72
CA LEU A 292 0.71 12.63 17.00
C LEU A 292 1.77 13.55 16.41
N LEU A 293 2.99 13.03 16.27
CA LEU A 293 4.09 13.76 15.69
C LEU A 293 4.11 13.58 14.17
N MET A 294 4.40 14.63 13.43
CA MET A 294 4.71 14.60 12.00
C MET A 294 5.59 15.77 11.63
N ASP A 295 6.40 15.65 10.62
CA ASP A 295 7.03 16.78 9.95
C ASP A 295 6.08 17.30 8.86
N ALA A 296 5.82 18.61 8.86
CA ALA A 296 4.83 19.23 7.98
C ALA A 296 5.46 20.16 6.95
N SER A 297 6.79 20.33 6.95
CA SER A 297 7.44 21.34 6.12
C SER A 297 8.81 20.92 5.62
N ASN A 298 9.03 21.07 4.34
CA ASN A 298 10.35 20.94 3.70
C ASN A 298 11.09 22.29 3.61
N ARG A 299 10.70 23.32 4.40
CA ARG A 299 11.26 24.70 4.33
C ARG A 299 11.77 25.24 5.65
N ASP A 300 11.68 24.52 6.73
CA ASP A 300 12.22 24.90 8.04
C ASP A 300 13.72 24.61 8.14
N GLY A 301 14.26 23.66 7.35
CA GLY A 301 15.67 23.32 7.21
C GLY A 301 16.19 22.36 8.28
N GLU A 302 15.29 21.64 8.93
CA GLU A 302 15.58 20.60 9.91
C GLU A 302 14.43 19.58 9.94
N ILE A 303 14.66 18.38 10.44
CA ILE A 303 13.59 17.42 10.73
C ILE A 303 12.87 17.92 11.98
N ASN A 304 11.59 18.28 11.83
CA ASN A 304 10.83 18.94 12.88
C ASN A 304 9.49 18.26 13.17
N LEU A 305 9.54 17.17 13.93
CA LEU A 305 8.36 16.43 14.35
C LEU A 305 7.55 17.18 15.40
N GLU A 306 6.40 17.71 15.02
CA GLU A 306 5.48 18.45 15.90
C GLU A 306 4.04 17.92 15.83
N ASN A 307 3.21 18.31 16.79
CA ASN A 307 1.78 18.01 16.79
C ASN A 307 1.03 19.15 16.10
N TRP A 308 0.16 18.81 15.16
CA TRP A 308 -0.65 19.78 14.45
C TRP A 308 -2.14 19.42 14.51
N ASP A 309 -3.01 20.41 14.64
CA ASP A 309 -4.48 20.23 14.55
C ASP A 309 -4.89 20.06 13.08
N VAL A 310 -4.39 18.98 12.48
CA VAL A 310 -4.58 18.56 11.10
C VAL A 310 -5.12 17.13 11.10
N ARG A 311 -5.93 16.80 10.12
CA ARG A 311 -6.48 15.45 9.89
C ARG A 311 -5.86 14.83 8.66
N GLY A 312 -5.23 13.66 8.82
CA GLY A 312 -4.81 12.83 7.69
C GLY A 312 -6.00 12.06 7.12
N ILE A 313 -6.25 12.17 5.83
CA ILE A 313 -7.23 11.34 5.13
C ILE A 313 -6.53 10.02 4.82
N TYR A 314 -7.08 8.86 5.24
CA TYR A 314 -6.37 7.59 5.15
C TYR A 314 -6.00 7.21 3.71
N MET A 315 -6.95 7.22 2.80
CA MET A 315 -6.79 6.96 1.36
C MET A 315 -5.79 5.83 1.07
N PRO A 316 -6.14 4.59 1.45
CA PRO A 316 -5.23 3.48 1.27
C PRO A 316 -5.18 3.01 -0.18
N ASP A 317 -3.98 2.72 -0.66
CA ASP A 317 -3.77 1.91 -1.84
C ASP A 317 -3.96 0.42 -1.47
N ALA A 318 -2.94 -0.25 -0.96
CA ALA A 318 -3.01 -1.68 -0.72
C ALA A 318 -3.88 -2.07 0.49
N VAL A 319 -4.57 -3.21 0.34
CA VAL A 319 -5.32 -3.88 1.41
C VAL A 319 -5.05 -5.38 1.44
N ASP A 320 -4.84 -5.93 2.62
CA ASP A 320 -4.84 -7.38 2.87
C ASP A 320 -5.74 -7.73 4.07
N ASN A 321 -5.98 -8.99 4.31
CA ASN A 321 -6.83 -9.43 5.41
C ASN A 321 -6.26 -10.64 6.16
N TYR A 322 -6.64 -10.77 7.42
CA TYR A 322 -6.35 -11.97 8.20
C TYR A 322 -7.47 -12.30 9.17
N THR A 323 -7.52 -13.57 9.57
CA THR A 323 -8.54 -14.03 10.52
C THR A 323 -7.88 -14.58 11.77
N VAL A 324 -8.15 -13.96 12.91
CA VAL A 324 -7.69 -14.40 14.22
C VAL A 324 -8.89 -14.67 15.14
N ASN A 325 -8.89 -15.84 15.79
CA ASN A 325 -9.99 -16.27 16.66
C ASN A 325 -11.38 -16.27 15.98
N GLY A 326 -11.45 -16.42 14.66
CA GLY A 326 -12.68 -16.43 13.88
C GLY A 326 -13.25 -15.04 13.56
N VAL A 327 -12.47 -13.98 13.79
CA VAL A 327 -12.80 -12.59 13.41
C VAL A 327 -11.82 -12.17 12.30
N THR A 328 -12.35 -11.66 11.21
CA THR A 328 -11.56 -11.09 10.11
C THR A 328 -11.28 -9.62 10.39
N TYR A 329 -10.04 -9.22 10.09
CA TYR A 329 -9.56 -7.85 10.12
C TYR A 329 -8.96 -7.50 8.77
N LEU A 330 -9.08 -6.25 8.35
CA LEU A 330 -8.39 -5.70 7.19
C LEU A 330 -7.15 -4.96 7.67
N VAL A 331 -6.15 -4.93 6.82
CA VAL A 331 -4.93 -4.15 7.02
C VAL A 331 -4.72 -3.31 5.77
N THR A 332 -4.55 -2.00 5.93
CA THR A 332 -4.36 -1.07 4.83
C THR A 332 -3.03 -0.35 4.94
N ALA A 333 -2.35 -0.13 3.85
CA ALA A 333 -1.26 0.84 3.73
C ALA A 333 -1.87 2.17 3.27
N ASN A 334 -1.60 3.24 4.01
CA ASN A 334 -2.34 4.50 3.84
C ASN A 334 -1.47 5.54 3.14
N GLU A 335 -1.32 5.39 1.87
CA GLU A 335 -0.49 6.22 1.00
C GLU A 335 -1.02 7.65 0.91
N GLY A 336 -2.25 7.80 0.40
CA GLY A 336 -2.93 9.08 0.34
C GLY A 336 -2.90 9.73 -1.03
N ASP A 337 -3.04 8.99 -2.10
CA ASP A 337 -3.08 9.61 -3.41
C ASP A 337 -4.33 10.46 -3.64
N SER A 338 -4.17 11.57 -4.36
CA SER A 338 -5.21 12.58 -4.59
C SER A 338 -5.61 12.60 -6.05
N ARG A 339 -6.78 13.17 -6.34
CA ARG A 339 -7.14 13.46 -7.72
C ARG A 339 -6.36 14.67 -8.24
N ASP A 340 -5.30 14.37 -8.97
CA ASP A 340 -4.44 15.36 -9.64
C ASP A 340 -4.25 14.98 -11.12
N TYR A 341 -5.27 15.22 -11.93
CA TYR A 341 -5.30 14.95 -13.36
C TYR A 341 -5.01 16.20 -14.18
N ASP A 342 -4.58 16.05 -15.42
CA ASP A 342 -4.27 17.15 -16.35
C ASP A 342 -5.35 18.24 -16.44
N CYS A 343 -6.62 17.90 -16.21
CA CYS A 343 -7.75 18.83 -16.32
C CYS A 343 -8.39 19.21 -14.98
N TYR A 344 -7.95 18.65 -13.88
CA TYR A 344 -8.47 18.91 -12.56
C TYR A 344 -7.47 18.50 -11.48
N SER A 345 -7.24 19.36 -10.53
CA SER A 345 -6.53 19.03 -9.29
C SER A 345 -7.38 19.44 -8.09
N GLU A 346 -7.47 18.59 -7.11
CA GLU A 346 -8.03 18.97 -5.80
C GLU A 346 -6.96 19.49 -4.85
N GLU A 347 -5.69 19.39 -5.23
CA GLU A 347 -4.57 19.79 -4.40
C GLU A 347 -4.42 21.31 -4.30
N GLU A 348 -4.10 21.77 -3.10
CA GLU A 348 -3.73 23.13 -2.83
C GLU A 348 -2.83 23.20 -1.60
N ARG A 349 -1.81 24.05 -1.63
CA ARG A 349 -0.99 24.29 -0.45
C ARG A 349 -1.80 25.00 0.63
N MET A 350 -1.61 24.65 1.91
CA MET A 350 -2.37 25.29 3.01
C MET A 350 -2.21 26.81 3.04
N ALA A 351 -1.08 27.36 2.58
CA ALA A 351 -0.89 28.81 2.48
C ALA A 351 -1.84 29.49 1.49
N ASP A 352 -2.30 28.76 0.47
CA ASP A 352 -3.06 29.29 -0.65
C ASP A 352 -4.58 29.03 -0.54
N LEU A 353 -5.03 28.26 0.47
CA LEU A 353 -6.43 28.02 0.77
C LEU A 353 -7.18 29.31 1.17
N ASP A 354 -8.48 29.43 0.85
CA ASP A 354 -9.31 30.58 1.23
C ASP A 354 -9.85 30.44 2.67
N TYR A 355 -9.23 31.14 3.60
CA TYR A 355 -9.64 31.19 5.01
C TYR A 355 -10.71 32.25 5.32
N THR A 356 -11.40 32.83 4.33
CA THR A 356 -12.43 33.82 4.55
C THR A 356 -13.60 33.26 5.36
N GLY A 357 -13.78 33.75 6.57
CA GLY A 357 -14.83 33.29 7.49
C GLY A 357 -14.48 32.01 8.28
N SER A 358 -13.26 31.49 8.15
CA SER A 358 -12.75 30.32 8.87
C SER A 358 -12.94 30.43 10.39
N THR A 359 -13.19 29.29 11.03
CA THR A 359 -13.33 29.16 12.49
C THR A 359 -12.06 28.61 13.16
N LEU A 360 -11.00 28.37 12.40
CA LEU A 360 -9.71 27.93 12.92
C LEU A 360 -9.13 28.94 13.92
N SER A 361 -8.29 28.47 14.82
CA SER A 361 -7.62 29.34 15.80
C SER A 361 -6.67 30.32 15.10
N ALA A 362 -6.42 31.47 15.75
CA ALA A 362 -5.46 32.43 15.20
C ALA A 362 -4.02 31.88 15.15
N GLU A 363 -3.70 30.89 15.94
CA GLU A 363 -2.42 30.19 15.98
C GLU A 363 -2.29 29.30 14.73
N ILE A 364 -3.29 28.49 14.44
CA ILE A 364 -3.30 27.65 13.23
C ILE A 364 -3.29 28.52 11.97
N LEU A 365 -4.12 29.59 11.89
CA LEU A 365 -4.10 30.52 10.76
C LEU A 365 -2.75 31.23 10.57
N ALA A 366 -1.97 31.41 11.64
CA ALA A 366 -0.63 31.94 11.52
C ALA A 366 0.35 30.87 11.02
N ALA A 367 0.17 29.62 11.42
CA ALA A 367 0.98 28.51 10.95
C ALA A 367 0.76 28.20 9.46
N THR A 368 -0.48 28.29 8.97
CA THR A 368 -0.74 28.10 7.52
C THR A 368 -0.20 29.23 6.64
N ALA A 369 0.15 30.37 7.22
CA ALA A 369 0.76 31.50 6.51
C ALA A 369 2.30 31.46 6.55
N ASP A 370 2.91 30.44 7.15
CA ASP A 370 4.36 30.29 7.31
C ASP A 370 4.82 28.99 6.66
N ASP A 371 5.63 29.09 5.62
CA ASP A 371 6.18 27.96 4.87
C ASP A 371 7.06 27.03 5.74
N ALA A 372 7.61 27.53 6.82
CA ALA A 372 8.38 26.72 7.76
C ALA A 372 7.51 25.96 8.79
N LEU A 373 6.18 26.08 8.68
CA LEU A 373 5.22 25.39 9.56
C LEU A 373 4.23 24.59 8.68
N LEU A 374 2.97 25.08 8.56
CA LEU A 374 1.93 24.39 7.79
C LEU A 374 1.75 24.95 6.37
N GLY A 375 2.38 26.09 6.03
CA GLY A 375 2.09 26.79 4.77
C GLY A 375 2.35 25.95 3.53
N ARG A 376 3.36 25.09 3.59
CA ARG A 376 3.73 24.21 2.49
C ARG A 376 2.95 22.90 2.46
N LEU A 377 2.37 22.46 3.58
CA LEU A 377 1.67 21.17 3.64
C LEU A 377 0.56 21.11 2.60
N ASN A 378 0.57 20.05 1.80
CA ASN A 378 -0.41 19.82 0.74
C ASN A 378 -1.75 19.41 1.35
N SER A 379 -2.85 19.84 0.74
CA SER A 379 -4.21 19.73 1.27
C SER A 379 -5.22 19.63 0.14
N THR A 380 -6.47 19.32 0.47
CA THR A 380 -7.56 19.25 -0.49
C THR A 380 -8.44 20.51 -0.48
N THR A 381 -8.83 20.97 -1.65
CA THR A 381 -9.90 21.97 -1.85
C THR A 381 -11.30 21.35 -1.89
N ALA A 382 -11.36 20.00 -1.98
CA ALA A 382 -12.60 19.24 -2.04
C ALA A 382 -12.98 18.70 -0.64
N MET A 383 -14.00 17.88 -0.56
CA MET A 383 -14.39 17.28 0.71
C MET A 383 -13.28 16.33 1.26
N PRO A 384 -13.06 16.30 2.58
CA PRO A 384 -13.97 16.83 3.60
C PRO A 384 -13.79 18.33 3.95
N THR A 385 -12.95 19.08 3.21
CA THR A 385 -12.74 20.51 3.45
C THR A 385 -14.05 21.29 3.30
N SER A 386 -14.40 22.07 4.32
CA SER A 386 -15.64 22.85 4.38
C SER A 386 -15.44 24.30 3.90
N ASP A 387 -16.52 24.95 3.48
CA ASP A 387 -16.54 26.39 3.21
C ASP A 387 -17.60 27.07 4.12
N PRO A 388 -17.18 27.92 5.07
CA PRO A 388 -15.79 28.30 5.43
C PRO A 388 -15.02 27.15 6.11
N ILE A 389 -13.67 27.13 5.96
CA ILE A 389 -12.79 26.08 6.51
C ILE A 389 -12.88 26.07 8.04
N ASP A 390 -13.21 24.92 8.61
CA ASP A 390 -13.28 24.70 10.07
C ASP A 390 -12.31 23.62 10.57
N GLN A 391 -11.69 22.83 9.68
CA GLN A 391 -10.66 21.83 9.93
C GLN A 391 -9.68 21.80 8.78
N LEU A 392 -8.40 21.51 9.05
CA LEU A 392 -7.37 21.29 8.05
C LEU A 392 -7.20 19.78 7.79
N TYR A 393 -6.97 19.44 6.53
CA TYR A 393 -6.77 18.09 6.07
C TYR A 393 -5.46 17.98 5.28
N MET A 394 -4.86 16.79 5.30
CA MET A 394 -3.70 16.40 4.52
C MET A 394 -3.89 15.00 3.94
N TRP A 395 -3.07 14.64 3.00
CA TRP A 395 -3.09 13.36 2.32
C TRP A 395 -2.44 12.26 3.15
N GLY A 396 -3.01 11.05 3.07
CA GLY A 396 -2.50 9.86 3.73
C GLY A 396 -2.56 9.92 5.25
N ALA A 397 -2.10 8.84 5.86
CA ALA A 397 -2.02 8.71 7.31
C ALA A 397 -0.60 8.44 7.82
N ARG A 398 0.40 8.38 6.93
CA ARG A 398 1.82 8.11 7.22
C ARG A 398 2.03 6.85 8.05
N SER A 399 1.15 5.86 7.86
CA SER A 399 1.12 4.60 8.61
C SER A 399 0.29 3.55 7.89
N PHE A 400 0.32 2.32 8.41
CA PHE A 400 -0.70 1.32 8.09
C PHE A 400 -1.81 1.34 9.14
N THR A 401 -2.97 0.75 8.85
CA THR A 401 -4.07 0.65 9.82
C THR A 401 -4.71 -0.74 9.81
N ILE A 402 -5.07 -1.25 10.99
CA ILE A 402 -5.87 -2.46 11.14
C ILE A 402 -7.32 -2.06 11.40
N TRP A 403 -8.23 -2.59 10.60
CA TRP A 403 -9.67 -2.31 10.68
C TRP A 403 -10.47 -3.55 11.06
N THR A 404 -11.56 -3.34 11.76
CA THR A 404 -12.63 -4.34 11.80
C THR A 404 -13.39 -4.33 10.47
N THR A 405 -14.12 -5.39 10.15
CA THR A 405 -14.98 -5.42 8.95
C THR A 405 -16.22 -4.52 9.05
N ASP A 406 -16.41 -3.86 10.18
CA ASP A 406 -17.46 -2.84 10.39
C ASP A 406 -16.89 -1.39 10.24
N GLY A 407 -15.63 -1.23 9.80
CA GLY A 407 -15.00 0.06 9.54
C GLY A 407 -14.44 0.78 10.77
N GLU A 408 -14.29 0.09 11.89
CA GLU A 408 -13.69 0.68 13.10
C GLU A 408 -12.18 0.42 13.14
N VAL A 409 -11.38 1.44 13.45
CA VAL A 409 -9.93 1.29 13.66
C VAL A 409 -9.67 0.38 14.85
N ALA A 410 -9.01 -0.76 14.62
CA ALA A 410 -8.56 -1.65 15.68
C ALA A 410 -7.17 -1.26 16.19
N TYR A 411 -6.25 -0.87 15.29
CA TYR A 411 -4.90 -0.43 15.60
C TYR A 411 -4.35 0.48 14.49
N ASP A 412 -3.57 1.46 14.89
CA ASP A 412 -2.74 2.31 14.03
C ASP A 412 -1.47 2.67 14.83
N PRO A 413 -0.27 2.55 14.26
CA PRO A 413 0.98 2.80 14.98
C PRO A 413 1.25 4.29 15.30
N GLY A 414 0.36 5.19 14.90
CA GLY A 414 0.52 6.62 15.18
C GLY A 414 1.63 7.25 14.34
N SER A 415 2.66 7.75 15.01
CA SER A 415 3.81 8.43 14.41
C SER A 415 5.05 7.53 14.29
N GLU A 416 4.94 6.23 14.61
CA GLU A 416 6.12 5.35 14.78
C GLU A 416 7.02 5.30 13.54
N PHE A 417 6.47 5.41 12.33
CA PHE A 417 7.24 5.37 11.08
C PHE A 417 8.18 6.59 11.00
N GLU A 418 7.63 7.79 11.10
CA GLU A 418 8.43 9.01 11.02
C GLU A 418 9.39 9.16 12.21
N GLU A 419 8.95 8.83 13.44
CA GLU A 419 9.82 8.89 14.62
C GLU A 419 11.02 7.96 14.47
N TYR A 420 10.81 6.72 13.99
CA TYR A 420 11.90 5.77 13.78
C TYR A 420 12.86 6.23 12.67
N ILE A 421 12.32 6.67 11.52
CA ILE A 421 13.13 7.09 10.38
C ILE A 421 13.92 8.36 10.72
N ALA A 422 13.31 9.32 11.42
CA ALA A 422 13.99 10.55 11.86
C ALA A 422 15.19 10.26 12.77
N GLU A 423 15.10 9.26 13.66
CA GLU A 423 16.19 8.91 14.55
C GLU A 423 17.28 8.08 13.87
N HIS A 424 16.90 7.08 13.05
CA HIS A 424 17.84 6.08 12.53
C HIS A 424 18.33 6.37 11.10
N TYR A 425 17.55 7.09 10.30
CA TYR A 425 17.85 7.45 8.90
C TYR A 425 17.75 8.96 8.63
N PRO A 426 18.28 9.85 9.51
CA PRO A 426 18.07 11.30 9.37
C PRO A 426 18.63 11.91 8.09
N ASN A 427 19.53 11.21 7.38
CA ASN A 427 20.10 11.68 6.12
C ASN A 427 19.24 11.30 4.90
N TYR A 428 18.12 10.62 5.12
CA TYR A 428 17.18 10.13 4.11
C TYR A 428 15.72 10.27 4.56
N PHE A 429 15.49 11.04 5.62
CA PHE A 429 14.17 11.21 6.20
C PHE A 429 13.22 11.87 5.20
N ASN A 430 12.06 11.25 4.94
CA ASN A 430 11.05 11.72 3.99
C ASN A 430 11.68 12.20 2.67
N ALA A 431 12.71 11.49 2.21
CA ALA A 431 13.40 11.80 0.98
C ALA A 431 12.62 11.26 -0.23
N ASN A 432 12.89 11.82 -1.40
CA ASN A 432 12.46 11.31 -2.68
C ASN A 432 13.67 10.88 -3.52
N ALA A 433 13.56 9.79 -4.25
CA ALA A 433 14.52 9.46 -5.29
C ALA A 433 14.24 10.31 -6.53
N ASP A 434 15.28 10.76 -7.23
CA ASP A 434 15.16 11.46 -8.52
C ASP A 434 14.97 10.40 -9.62
N ASP A 435 13.75 10.22 -10.08
CA ASP A 435 13.31 9.24 -11.07
C ASP A 435 13.81 9.52 -12.49
N GLU A 436 14.26 10.76 -12.78
CA GLU A 436 14.91 11.11 -14.04
C GLU A 436 16.36 10.55 -14.16
N LEU A 437 16.92 10.02 -13.06
CA LEU A 437 18.28 9.50 -13.06
C LEU A 437 18.37 8.12 -13.75
N PRO A 438 19.46 7.84 -14.46
CA PRO A 438 19.54 6.67 -15.36
C PRO A 438 19.85 5.35 -14.65
N THR A 439 20.14 5.35 -13.36
CA THR A 439 20.47 4.13 -12.59
C THR A 439 19.94 4.19 -11.16
N ALA A 440 19.57 3.04 -10.62
CA ALA A 440 19.13 2.92 -9.24
C ALA A 440 20.17 3.43 -8.22
N GLU A 441 21.47 3.23 -8.47
CA GLU A 441 22.52 3.72 -7.60
C GLU A 441 22.59 5.26 -7.57
N GLU A 442 22.31 5.92 -8.69
CA GLU A 442 22.23 7.39 -8.76
C GLU A 442 20.95 7.88 -8.08
N MET A 443 19.81 7.19 -8.24
CA MET A 443 18.55 7.47 -7.54
C MET A 443 18.73 7.38 -6.02
N ILE A 444 19.32 6.29 -5.51
CA ILE A 444 19.61 6.12 -4.07
C ILE A 444 20.53 7.25 -3.57
N ALA A 445 21.52 7.62 -4.36
CA ALA A 445 22.44 8.70 -3.97
C ALA A 445 21.74 10.06 -3.94
N SER A 446 20.77 10.32 -4.80
CA SER A 446 20.00 11.57 -4.84
C SER A 446 19.15 11.79 -3.59
N MET A 447 18.65 10.71 -2.97
CA MET A 447 17.84 10.80 -1.74
C MET A 447 18.55 11.58 -0.61
N ALA A 448 19.88 11.53 -0.55
CA ALA A 448 20.64 12.31 0.43
C ALA A 448 20.64 13.83 0.16
N ASP A 449 20.35 14.26 -1.04
CA ASP A 449 20.19 15.66 -1.44
C ASP A 449 18.73 16.13 -1.34
N GLU A 450 17.79 15.19 -1.25
CA GLU A 450 16.34 15.39 -1.17
C GLU A 450 15.75 15.03 0.21
N VAL A 451 16.59 15.12 1.26
CA VAL A 451 16.11 14.95 2.65
C VAL A 451 14.98 15.92 2.94
N ASP A 452 13.92 15.43 3.57
CA ASP A 452 12.75 16.22 3.97
C ASP A 452 11.85 16.67 2.80
N ALA A 453 12.15 16.24 1.57
CA ALA A 453 11.45 16.70 0.38
C ALA A 453 9.95 16.32 0.36
N ARG A 454 9.58 15.22 1.03
CA ARG A 454 8.18 14.73 1.10
C ARG A 454 7.44 15.10 2.38
N SER A 455 8.05 15.83 3.32
CA SER A 455 7.41 16.22 4.58
C SER A 455 6.22 17.16 4.39
N ASP A 456 6.29 18.03 3.38
CA ASP A 456 5.20 18.95 3.03
C ASP A 456 4.10 18.29 2.16
N ASP A 457 4.13 16.96 2.06
CA ASP A 457 3.19 16.15 1.31
C ASP A 457 2.82 14.86 2.08
N LYS A 458 2.97 13.68 1.50
CA LYS A 458 2.54 12.38 2.05
C LYS A 458 3.58 11.69 2.96
N GLY A 459 4.79 12.26 3.08
CA GLY A 459 5.89 11.70 3.87
C GLY A 459 6.57 10.51 3.22
N GLY A 460 6.73 9.39 3.94
CA GLY A 460 7.40 8.19 3.44
C GLY A 460 6.56 7.27 2.56
N GLU A 461 5.28 7.53 2.44
CA GLU A 461 4.28 6.86 1.60
C GLU A 461 4.21 5.34 1.79
N PRO A 462 3.46 4.88 2.84
CA PRO A 462 3.13 3.46 2.98
C PRO A 462 2.15 3.04 1.87
N GLU A 463 2.59 2.19 0.95
CA GLU A 463 1.84 1.79 -0.24
C GLU A 463 1.66 0.27 -0.29
N GLY A 464 2.70 -0.49 -0.61
CA GLY A 464 2.62 -1.94 -0.72
C GLY A 464 2.44 -2.66 0.62
N LEU A 465 1.62 -3.71 0.64
CA LEU A 465 1.31 -4.44 1.86
C LEU A 465 1.13 -5.95 1.61
N ALA A 466 1.66 -6.77 2.52
CA ALA A 466 1.24 -8.17 2.63
C ALA A 466 1.11 -8.60 4.09
N VAL A 467 0.12 -9.43 4.38
CA VAL A 467 -0.03 -10.10 5.67
C VAL A 467 0.41 -11.54 5.58
N GLY A 468 1.33 -11.94 6.45
CA GLY A 468 1.88 -13.29 6.50
C GLY A 468 1.60 -14.01 7.81
N ARG A 469 1.17 -15.29 7.72
CA ARG A 469 1.08 -16.14 8.89
C ARG A 469 2.30 -17.03 9.03
N ILE A 470 2.98 -16.94 10.17
CA ILE A 470 4.13 -17.77 10.51
C ILE A 470 3.85 -18.49 11.83
N GLY A 471 3.64 -19.80 11.76
CA GLY A 471 3.23 -20.58 12.92
C GLY A 471 1.86 -20.16 13.46
N SER A 472 1.83 -19.61 14.66
CA SER A 472 0.61 -19.08 15.30
C SER A 472 0.47 -17.56 15.20
N ARG A 473 1.48 -16.87 14.68
CA ARG A 473 1.54 -15.40 14.59
C ARG A 473 1.21 -14.87 13.21
N TYR A 474 0.78 -13.61 13.16
CA TYR A 474 0.54 -12.85 11.94
C TYR A 474 1.46 -11.63 11.91
N TYR A 475 2.01 -11.36 10.75
CA TYR A 475 2.91 -10.24 10.51
C TYR A 475 2.41 -9.41 9.33
N ALA A 476 2.47 -8.08 9.46
CA ALA A 476 2.33 -7.13 8.36
C ALA A 476 3.72 -6.75 7.85
N PHE A 477 3.88 -6.76 6.53
CA PHE A 477 5.04 -6.26 5.81
C PHE A 477 4.56 -5.07 4.99
N VAL A 478 4.99 -3.87 5.37
CA VAL A 478 4.53 -2.61 4.78
C VAL A 478 5.69 -1.95 4.05
N ALA A 479 5.59 -1.82 2.76
CA ALA A 479 6.55 -1.11 1.94
C ALA A 479 6.32 0.40 2.04
N LEU A 480 7.41 1.16 2.03
CA LEU A 480 7.38 2.61 2.01
C LEU A 480 7.90 3.07 0.65
N GLU A 481 7.03 3.51 -0.23
CA GLU A 481 7.38 3.81 -1.61
C GLU A 481 8.49 4.87 -1.70
N ARG A 482 8.27 6.07 -1.18
CA ARG A 482 9.23 7.18 -1.29
C ARG A 482 10.42 7.04 -0.34
N GLN A 483 10.16 6.64 0.90
CA GLN A 483 11.23 6.40 1.88
C GLN A 483 12.09 5.17 1.52
N GLY A 484 11.51 4.24 0.81
CA GLY A 484 12.08 2.91 0.56
C GLY A 484 12.02 1.99 1.78
N GLY A 485 12.28 0.71 1.55
CA GLY A 485 12.35 -0.31 2.59
C GLY A 485 11.01 -0.82 3.09
N ILE A 486 11.07 -1.69 4.11
CA ILE A 486 9.93 -2.46 4.58
C ILE A 486 9.83 -2.36 6.10
N MET A 487 8.70 -1.88 6.61
CA MET A 487 8.32 -1.97 8.02
C MET A 487 7.68 -3.32 8.31
N VAL A 488 8.06 -3.96 9.41
CA VAL A 488 7.54 -5.27 9.82
C VAL A 488 6.90 -5.15 11.20
N TYR A 489 5.65 -5.59 11.31
CA TYR A 489 4.89 -5.60 12.57
C TYR A 489 4.32 -6.98 12.89
N ASP A 490 4.42 -7.44 14.14
CA ASP A 490 3.59 -8.54 14.64
C ASP A 490 2.18 -7.98 14.93
N ILE A 491 1.20 -8.46 14.19
CA ILE A 491 -0.20 -8.06 14.28
C ILE A 491 -1.09 -9.19 14.82
N THR A 492 -0.52 -10.15 15.53
CA THR A 492 -1.24 -11.29 16.12
C THR A 492 -2.34 -10.85 17.09
N ASP A 493 -2.07 -9.77 17.84
CA ASP A 493 -3.12 -9.02 18.56
C ASP A 493 -3.56 -7.84 17.69
N PRO A 494 -4.74 -7.90 17.05
CA PRO A 494 -5.18 -6.86 16.11
C PRO A 494 -5.41 -5.49 16.76
N THR A 495 -5.34 -5.40 18.09
CA THR A 495 -5.52 -4.14 18.83
C THR A 495 -4.20 -3.60 19.41
N ASN A 496 -3.09 -4.28 19.17
CA ASN A 496 -1.80 -3.95 19.77
C ASN A 496 -0.65 -4.50 18.92
N GLY A 497 -0.46 -3.96 17.72
CA GLY A 497 0.66 -4.29 16.85
C GLY A 497 2.01 -4.03 17.54
N GLN A 498 3.02 -4.82 17.20
CA GLN A 498 4.37 -4.67 17.76
C GLN A 498 5.37 -4.45 16.63
N PHE A 499 6.13 -3.38 16.70
CA PHE A 499 7.18 -3.08 15.74
C PHE A 499 8.33 -4.11 15.85
N GLU A 500 8.62 -4.81 14.77
CA GLU A 500 9.60 -5.91 14.73
C GLU A 500 10.90 -5.52 14.04
N ALA A 501 10.82 -4.84 12.90
CA ALA A 501 11.97 -4.43 12.10
C ALA A 501 11.62 -3.34 11.08
N TYR A 502 12.60 -2.54 10.71
CA TYR A 502 12.65 -1.82 9.45
C TYR A 502 13.87 -2.27 8.67
N VAL A 503 13.71 -2.56 7.38
CA VAL A 503 14.78 -3.06 6.52
C VAL A 503 14.83 -2.25 5.23
N ASN A 504 15.93 -1.53 5.02
CA ASN A 504 16.22 -0.80 3.79
C ASN A 504 17.68 -1.06 3.41
N LEU A 505 17.90 -2.11 2.61
CA LEU A 505 19.25 -2.55 2.24
C LEU A 505 19.94 -1.57 1.29
N ALA A 506 19.17 -0.83 0.49
CA ALA A 506 19.71 0.16 -0.45
C ALA A 506 20.36 1.33 0.29
N LEU A 507 19.64 1.91 1.25
CA LEU A 507 20.17 3.02 2.07
C LEU A 507 21.29 2.55 3.01
N ASP A 508 21.19 1.37 3.60
CA ASP A 508 22.22 0.80 4.47
C ASP A 508 23.55 0.60 3.70
N GLU A 509 23.47 0.05 2.48
CA GLU A 509 24.65 -0.18 1.62
C GLU A 509 25.24 1.16 1.17
N HIS A 510 24.40 2.12 0.76
CA HIS A 510 24.84 3.45 0.36
C HIS A 510 25.55 4.17 1.52
N ALA A 511 24.96 4.17 2.72
CA ALA A 511 25.55 4.78 3.92
C ALA A 511 26.88 4.12 4.31
N ALA A 512 27.04 2.82 4.06
CA ALA A 512 28.28 2.09 4.26
C ALA A 512 29.34 2.37 3.17
N GLY A 513 28.97 3.03 2.07
CA GLY A 513 29.83 3.28 0.91
C GLY A 513 30.11 1.98 0.13
N GLY A 514 29.14 1.09 0.07
CA GLY A 514 29.20 -0.17 -0.66
C GLY A 514 29.10 -0.01 -2.18
N ASP A 515 29.08 -1.12 -2.89
CA ASP A 515 29.08 -1.16 -4.36
C ASP A 515 27.72 -1.61 -4.95
N HIS A 516 26.70 -1.71 -4.12
CA HIS A 516 25.35 -2.14 -4.50
C HIS A 516 25.30 -3.46 -5.29
N SER A 517 26.23 -4.38 -5.05
CA SER A 517 26.31 -5.65 -5.75
C SER A 517 25.54 -6.80 -5.08
N ALA A 518 25.13 -6.63 -3.83
CA ALA A 518 24.36 -7.63 -3.09
C ALA A 518 22.86 -7.53 -3.43
N PRO A 519 22.10 -8.63 -3.27
CA PRO A 519 20.64 -8.59 -3.45
C PRO A 519 19.97 -7.54 -2.56
N GLY A 520 18.98 -6.83 -3.08
CA GLY A 520 18.20 -5.81 -2.38
C GLY A 520 18.89 -4.47 -2.18
N THR A 521 20.17 -4.34 -2.58
CA THR A 521 20.91 -3.08 -2.36
C THR A 521 20.70 -2.03 -3.45
N LYS A 522 19.86 -2.32 -4.43
CA LYS A 522 19.44 -1.40 -5.50
C LYS A 522 17.95 -1.10 -5.49
N ASP A 523 17.24 -1.60 -4.51
CA ASP A 523 15.80 -1.48 -4.44
C ASP A 523 15.38 -0.03 -4.18
N VAL A 524 14.55 0.54 -5.07
CA VAL A 524 14.04 1.90 -5.01
C VAL A 524 12.55 1.87 -5.35
N SER A 525 11.72 2.53 -4.54
CA SER A 525 10.27 2.59 -4.69
C SER A 525 9.63 1.19 -4.61
N PRO A 526 9.63 0.55 -3.42
CA PRO A 526 8.97 -0.73 -3.23
C PRO A 526 7.45 -0.55 -3.18
N GLU A 527 6.75 -1.27 -4.06
CA GLU A 527 5.31 -1.21 -4.27
C GLU A 527 4.66 -2.58 -4.07
N GLY A 528 4.88 -3.51 -5.00
CA GLY A 528 4.30 -4.84 -4.93
C GLY A 528 4.91 -5.73 -3.84
N VAL A 529 4.11 -6.16 -2.84
CA VAL A 529 4.57 -7.02 -1.74
C VAL A 529 3.80 -8.33 -1.73
N LYS A 530 4.52 -9.48 -1.69
CA LYS A 530 3.88 -10.80 -1.63
C LYS A 530 4.51 -11.67 -0.55
N PHE A 531 3.70 -12.10 0.42
CA PHE A 531 4.13 -13.10 1.39
C PHE A 531 3.98 -14.53 0.84
N VAL A 532 5.01 -15.37 1.07
CA VAL A 532 5.02 -16.80 0.74
C VAL A 532 5.22 -17.61 2.01
N SER A 533 4.26 -18.47 2.33
CA SER A 533 4.33 -19.29 3.55
C SER A 533 5.47 -20.30 3.49
N ALA A 534 5.98 -20.76 4.65
CA ALA A 534 7.01 -21.78 4.70
C ALA A 534 6.60 -23.11 4.02
N SER A 535 5.30 -23.41 3.95
CA SER A 535 4.79 -24.61 3.26
C SER A 535 4.81 -24.48 1.75
N ASP A 536 4.69 -23.27 1.22
CA ASP A 536 4.62 -22.96 -0.20
C ASP A 536 5.98 -22.56 -0.77
N SER A 537 6.89 -22.15 0.10
CA SER A 537 8.23 -21.69 -0.23
C SER A 537 9.16 -22.84 -0.69
N PRO A 538 9.97 -22.64 -1.73
CA PRO A 538 10.97 -23.61 -2.17
C PRO A 538 12.07 -23.86 -1.13
N THR A 539 12.30 -22.95 -0.19
CA THR A 539 13.28 -23.11 0.89
C THR A 539 12.70 -23.75 2.15
N SER A 540 11.39 -23.98 2.21
CA SER A 540 10.65 -24.37 3.42
C SER A 540 10.78 -23.37 4.58
N LYS A 541 11.07 -22.09 4.26
CA LYS A 541 11.03 -20.95 5.16
C LYS A 541 10.15 -19.86 4.55
N PRO A 542 9.52 -19.01 5.36
CA PRO A 542 8.69 -17.94 4.82
C PRO A 542 9.53 -16.96 3.99
N LEU A 543 8.95 -16.50 2.88
CA LEU A 543 9.56 -15.47 2.04
C LEU A 543 8.64 -14.25 1.94
N VAL A 544 9.25 -13.11 1.66
CA VAL A 544 8.58 -11.90 1.17
C VAL A 544 9.22 -11.53 -0.16
N LEU A 545 8.41 -11.39 -1.19
CA LEU A 545 8.81 -10.90 -2.50
C LEU A 545 8.41 -9.43 -2.56
N VAL A 546 9.31 -8.58 -3.00
CA VAL A 546 9.08 -7.14 -3.10
C VAL A 546 9.50 -6.67 -4.47
N SER A 547 8.57 -6.16 -5.23
CA SER A 547 8.83 -5.45 -6.48
C SER A 547 9.07 -3.98 -6.19
N ASN A 548 10.01 -3.39 -6.90
CA ASN A 548 10.46 -2.04 -6.71
C ASN A 548 10.35 -1.31 -8.05
N GLU A 549 9.35 -0.47 -8.16
CA GLU A 549 8.95 0.17 -9.40
C GLU A 549 10.11 0.93 -10.06
N LEU A 550 10.63 1.97 -9.42
CA LEU A 550 11.64 2.83 -10.04
C LEU A 550 12.93 2.09 -10.39
N SER A 551 13.39 1.16 -9.55
CA SER A 551 14.60 0.38 -9.86
C SER A 551 14.37 -0.76 -10.84
N GLY A 552 13.13 -1.17 -11.10
CA GLY A 552 12.77 -2.29 -11.96
C GLY A 552 13.26 -3.63 -11.44
N THR A 553 13.36 -3.78 -10.13
CA THR A 553 13.88 -4.98 -9.46
C THR A 553 12.80 -5.69 -8.64
N THR A 554 12.91 -7.02 -8.52
CA THR A 554 12.11 -7.79 -7.56
C THR A 554 13.03 -8.58 -6.65
N THR A 555 13.04 -8.24 -5.36
CA THR A 555 13.92 -8.87 -4.37
C THR A 555 13.17 -9.91 -3.53
N ILE A 556 13.82 -11.04 -3.30
CA ILE A 556 13.32 -12.17 -2.53
C ILE A 556 13.97 -12.15 -1.16
N TYR A 557 13.18 -11.90 -0.12
CA TYR A 557 13.64 -11.91 1.27
C TYR A 557 13.21 -13.20 1.97
N GLU A 558 14.13 -13.83 2.72
CA GLU A 558 13.80 -14.88 3.69
C GLU A 558 13.46 -14.22 5.04
N VAL A 559 12.31 -14.56 5.61
CA VAL A 559 11.91 -14.11 6.94
C VAL A 559 12.55 -15.04 7.98
N THR A 560 13.42 -14.50 8.81
CA THR A 560 14.19 -15.23 9.83
C THR A 560 14.10 -14.53 11.19
N GLY A 561 14.67 -15.15 12.22
CA GLY A 561 14.75 -14.59 13.56
C GLY A 561 14.36 -15.57 14.66
N SER A 562 14.62 -15.21 15.91
CA SER A 562 14.44 -16.12 17.04
C SER A 562 12.99 -16.53 17.28
N GLU A 563 12.04 -15.66 17.02
CA GLU A 563 10.61 -15.96 17.12
C GLU A 563 10.12 -16.79 15.92
N ILE A 564 10.57 -16.46 14.72
CA ILE A 564 10.27 -17.19 13.49
C ILE A 564 10.73 -18.65 13.61
N ASP A 565 11.97 -18.89 14.03
CA ASP A 565 12.52 -20.23 14.22
C ASP A 565 11.76 -21.03 15.29
N ALA A 566 11.30 -20.37 16.35
CA ALA A 566 10.49 -20.98 17.39
C ALA A 566 9.11 -21.41 16.88
N GLU A 567 8.44 -20.56 16.13
CA GLU A 567 7.11 -20.82 15.53
C GLU A 567 7.19 -21.94 14.48
N LEU A 568 8.18 -21.94 13.61
CA LEU A 568 8.39 -23.00 12.62
C LEU A 568 8.69 -24.35 13.29
N THR A 569 9.50 -24.34 14.37
CA THR A 569 9.80 -25.53 15.15
C THR A 569 8.55 -26.06 15.84
N ALA A 570 7.73 -25.20 16.45
CA ALA A 570 6.47 -25.57 17.09
C ALA A 570 5.48 -26.18 16.08
N SER A 571 5.39 -25.62 14.90
CA SER A 571 4.53 -26.10 13.82
C SER A 571 4.99 -27.44 13.24
N SER A 572 6.30 -27.70 13.22
CA SER A 572 6.89 -28.96 12.72
C SER A 572 6.74 -30.14 13.69
N VAL A 573 6.41 -29.90 14.96
CA VAL A 573 6.05 -30.96 15.91
C VAL A 573 4.65 -31.48 15.56
N THR A 574 4.56 -32.22 14.46
CA THR A 574 3.43 -33.10 14.19
C THR A 574 3.29 -34.02 15.38
N LEU A 575 2.16 -33.96 16.06
CA LEU A 575 1.77 -35.00 17.01
C LEU A 575 1.98 -36.34 16.27
N PRO A 576 2.75 -37.29 16.84
CA PRO A 576 2.95 -38.57 16.18
C PRO A 576 1.56 -39.06 15.80
N ALA A 577 1.36 -39.37 14.52
CA ALA A 577 0.15 -40.01 14.06
C ALA A 577 -0.12 -41.12 15.06
N THR A 578 -1.23 -41.02 15.81
CA THR A 578 -1.63 -42.06 16.73
C THR A 578 -1.88 -43.31 15.90
N GLY A 579 -0.78 -44.01 15.60
CA GLY A 579 -0.85 -45.33 15.05
C GLY A 579 -1.70 -46.09 16.04
N SER A 580 -2.86 -46.50 15.61
CA SER A 580 -3.81 -47.29 16.40
C SER A 580 -3.14 -48.57 16.86
N SER A 581 -2.39 -48.50 17.98
CA SER A 581 -2.05 -49.70 18.69
C SER A 581 -3.27 -50.03 19.57
N PRO A 582 -3.83 -51.23 19.52
CA PRO A 582 -5.00 -51.64 20.29
C PRO A 582 -4.85 -51.47 21.80
N GLN A 583 -3.62 -51.27 22.29
CA GLN A 583 -3.31 -51.12 23.71
C GLN A 583 -3.63 -49.73 24.29
N LEU A 584 -3.64 -48.65 23.47
CA LEU A 584 -4.03 -47.31 23.94
C LEU A 584 -5.54 -47.12 24.03
N LEU A 585 -6.31 -47.82 23.21
CA LEU A 585 -7.78 -47.80 23.30
C LEU A 585 -8.31 -48.44 24.59
N VAL A 586 -7.59 -49.40 25.18
CA VAL A 586 -7.95 -50.05 26.44
C VAL A 586 -7.71 -49.12 27.65
N LEU A 587 -6.67 -48.28 27.58
CA LEU A 587 -6.40 -47.30 28.64
C LEU A 587 -7.39 -46.10 28.60
N ALA A 588 -7.79 -45.65 27.42
CA ALA A 588 -8.78 -44.57 27.29
C ALA A 588 -10.19 -45.03 27.71
N SER A 589 -10.57 -46.26 27.39
CA SER A 589 -11.83 -46.87 27.87
C SER A 589 -11.83 -47.14 29.37
N GLY A 590 -10.68 -47.43 29.96
CA GLY A 590 -10.52 -47.62 31.41
C GLY A 590 -10.73 -46.34 32.22
N LEU A 591 -10.25 -45.23 31.74
CA LEU A 591 -10.41 -43.90 32.34
C LEU A 591 -11.86 -43.38 32.25
N LEU A 592 -12.57 -43.67 31.16
CA LEU A 592 -13.99 -43.32 31.03
C LEU A 592 -14.87 -44.15 31.96
N ALA A 593 -14.56 -45.43 32.20
CA ALA A 593 -15.30 -46.31 33.07
C ALA A 593 -15.15 -45.90 34.57
N VAL A 594 -13.95 -45.46 34.98
CA VAL A 594 -13.71 -44.97 36.36
C VAL A 594 -14.38 -43.62 36.57
N GLY A 595 -14.42 -42.74 35.55
CA GLY A 595 -15.14 -41.45 35.62
C GLY A 595 -16.65 -41.60 35.74
N LEU A 596 -17.27 -42.56 35.05
CA LEU A 596 -18.72 -42.84 35.12
C LEU A 596 -19.12 -43.52 36.45
N ALA A 597 -18.27 -44.40 37.01
CA ALA A 597 -18.53 -44.99 38.29
C ALA A 597 -18.47 -43.98 39.46
N GLY A 598 -17.56 -43.00 39.37
CA GLY A 598 -17.51 -41.88 40.34
C GLY A 598 -18.73 -40.98 40.34
N LEU A 599 -19.35 -40.74 39.17
CA LEU A 599 -20.55 -39.91 39.04
C LEU A 599 -21.80 -40.63 39.54
N ILE A 600 -21.92 -41.95 39.40
CA ILE A 600 -23.05 -42.74 39.87
C ILE A 600 -23.01 -42.89 41.39
N ALA A 601 -21.81 -43.02 42.01
CA ALA A 601 -21.67 -43.08 43.46
C ALA A 601 -22.03 -41.77 44.18
N ARG A 602 -21.81 -40.61 43.55
CA ARG A 602 -22.21 -39.31 44.12
C ARG A 602 -23.72 -38.99 44.03
N ARG A 603 -24.49 -39.67 43.17
CA ARG A 603 -25.95 -39.50 43.08
C ARG A 603 -26.75 -40.40 44.03
N ARG A 604 -26.12 -41.32 44.77
CA ARG A 604 -26.78 -42.18 45.77
C ARG A 604 -26.52 -41.78 47.23
N ALA A 605 -25.78 -40.67 47.43
CA ALA A 605 -25.48 -40.16 48.78
C ALA A 605 -25.97 -38.70 49.00
N ALA A 606 -27.01 -38.26 48.25
CA ALA A 606 -27.75 -37.03 48.51
C ALA A 606 -29.24 -37.30 48.41
#